data_8dddbd46895ceff4b0fe932b1b020f54
#
_entry.id   8dddbd46895ceff4b0fe932b1b020f54
#
_cell.length_a   1.000
_cell.length_b   1.000
_cell.length_c   1.000
_cell.angle_alpha   90.00
_cell.angle_beta   90.00
_cell.angle_gamma   90.00
#
_symmetry.space_group_name_H-M   'P 1'
#
loop_
_entity.id
_entity.type
_entity.pdbx_description
1 polymer ?
#
loop_
_entity_poly.entity_id
_entity_poly.type
_entity_poly.pdbx_seq_one_letter_code
_entity_poly.pdbx_strand_id
1 'polypeptide(L)'
;MKNLNTSYFSCIAFAMLFSFCSVTVTYAQGGKELDARVEAFLKKHKGEWHDLNVPYEDGKVLHDLIVSHNYTSGLEIGTSTGHSTIWLAWAMSKTGGKLITIEVNERRHKEAVKNIEEAGLSLFVDARLANAHDLVKQLPGPFDFVFSDADKDWYKQYFVEVHPKLKSGGCFTTHNVADGLADKEFLDYVKNHAQYKTTIDHSSRAGIMISYKK
;
A
#
# COMPACT_ATOMS: atom_id res chain seq x y z
N MET A 1 -42.71 -51.91 5.85
CA MET A 1 -41.44 -51.38 5.33
C MET A 1 -41.24 -50.01 5.92
N LYS A 2 -40.17 -49.85 6.73
CA LYS A 2 -40.02 -48.77 7.70
C LYS A 2 -39.34 -47.56 7.10
N ASN A 3 -39.86 -46.35 7.40
CA ASN A 3 -39.28 -45.06 7.11
C ASN A 3 -38.00 -44.85 7.91
N LEU A 4 -36.91 -44.68 7.22
CA LEU A 4 -35.63 -44.18 7.74
C LEU A 4 -35.07 -43.22 6.67
N ASN A 5 -35.06 -41.90 6.97
CA ASN A 5 -34.15 -40.93 6.38
C ASN A 5 -34.69 -39.48 6.44
N THR A 6 -34.88 -38.94 7.63
CA THR A 6 -35.09 -37.48 7.77
C THR A 6 -34.23 -36.83 8.85
N SER A 7 -33.38 -37.61 9.54
CA SER A 7 -32.64 -37.12 10.69
C SER A 7 -31.19 -36.66 10.43
N TYR A 8 -30.58 -37.04 9.31
CA TYR A 8 -29.16 -36.74 9.04
C TYR A 8 -28.93 -35.43 8.31
N PHE A 9 -29.89 -34.89 7.55
CA PHE A 9 -29.71 -33.63 6.83
C PHE A 9 -29.78 -32.39 7.74
N SER A 10 -30.47 -32.46 8.88
CA SER A 10 -30.61 -31.32 9.78
C SER A 10 -29.34 -31.00 10.57
N CYS A 11 -28.55 -32.03 10.94
CA CYS A 11 -27.31 -31.84 11.72
C CYS A 11 -26.13 -31.26 10.89
N ILE A 12 -26.05 -31.58 9.59
CA ILE A 12 -24.95 -31.10 8.73
C ILE A 12 -25.16 -29.61 8.40
N ALA A 13 -26.38 -29.17 8.17
CA ALA A 13 -26.68 -27.75 7.90
C ALA A 13 -26.39 -26.86 9.12
N PHE A 14 -26.64 -27.35 10.35
CA PHE A 14 -26.37 -26.59 11.58
C PHE A 14 -24.87 -26.48 11.91
N ALA A 15 -24.08 -27.51 11.61
CA ALA A 15 -22.63 -27.49 11.82
C ALA A 15 -21.91 -26.55 10.84
N MET A 16 -22.36 -26.43 9.57
CA MET A 16 -21.78 -25.50 8.60
C MET A 16 -22.07 -24.04 8.94
N LEU A 17 -23.26 -23.71 9.48
CA LEU A 17 -23.60 -22.34 9.89
C LEU A 17 -22.79 -21.88 11.11
N PHE A 18 -22.47 -22.75 12.06
CA PHE A 18 -21.63 -22.42 13.21
C PHE A 18 -20.16 -22.22 12.84
N SER A 19 -19.63 -23.00 11.86
CA SER A 19 -18.25 -22.85 11.38
C SER A 19 -18.04 -21.51 10.64
N PHE A 20 -19.02 -21.04 9.86
CA PHE A 20 -18.93 -19.74 9.15
C PHE A 20 -18.98 -18.55 10.12
N CYS A 21 -19.79 -18.61 11.17
CA CYS A 21 -19.90 -17.52 12.15
C CYS A 21 -18.63 -17.39 13.01
N SER A 22 -18.00 -18.48 13.40
CA SER A 22 -16.77 -18.45 14.19
C SER A 22 -15.57 -17.91 13.41
N VAL A 23 -15.44 -18.22 12.12
CA VAL A 23 -14.36 -17.72 11.26
C VAL A 23 -14.51 -16.20 11.05
N THR A 24 -15.70 -15.70 10.77
CA THR A 24 -15.93 -14.25 10.55
C THR A 24 -15.68 -13.42 11.82
N VAL A 25 -16.04 -13.93 12.99
CA VAL A 25 -15.77 -13.24 14.27
C VAL A 25 -14.27 -13.20 14.56
N THR A 26 -13.53 -14.26 14.30
CA THR A 26 -12.08 -14.34 14.51
C THR A 26 -11.34 -13.37 13.55
N TYR A 27 -11.73 -13.27 12.29
CA TYR A 27 -11.17 -12.31 11.34
C TYR A 27 -11.44 -10.86 11.73
N ALA A 28 -12.64 -10.52 12.16
CA ALA A 28 -12.99 -9.18 12.59
C ALA A 28 -12.27 -8.77 13.89
N GLN A 29 -12.02 -9.69 14.80
CA GLN A 29 -11.28 -9.46 16.04
C GLN A 29 -9.79 -9.26 15.77
N GLY A 30 -9.18 -10.11 14.93
CA GLY A 30 -7.79 -9.97 14.51
C GLY A 30 -7.51 -8.66 13.77
N GLY A 31 -8.46 -8.18 12.95
CA GLY A 31 -8.36 -6.89 12.27
C GLY A 31 -8.34 -5.70 13.24
N LYS A 32 -9.19 -5.70 14.26
CA LYS A 32 -9.22 -4.64 15.29
C LYS A 32 -7.97 -4.62 16.17
N GLU A 33 -7.42 -5.79 16.47
CA GLU A 33 -6.18 -5.90 17.26
C GLU A 33 -4.98 -5.34 16.47
N LEU A 34 -4.90 -5.66 15.16
CA LEU A 34 -3.87 -5.10 14.28
C LEU A 34 -4.01 -3.57 14.19
N ASP A 35 -5.23 -3.05 14.05
CA ASP A 35 -5.48 -1.61 14.01
C ASP A 35 -4.95 -0.90 15.25
N ALA A 36 -5.33 -1.40 16.42
CA ALA A 36 -4.89 -0.85 17.69
C ALA A 36 -3.35 -0.87 17.82
N ARG A 37 -2.71 -1.93 17.30
CA ARG A 37 -1.25 -2.06 17.29
C ARG A 37 -0.59 -1.04 16.38
N VAL A 38 -1.08 -0.86 15.15
CA VAL A 38 -0.55 0.11 14.19
C VAL A 38 -0.76 1.55 14.70
N GLU A 39 -1.95 1.87 15.21
CA GLU A 39 -2.23 3.18 15.78
C GLU A 39 -1.32 3.49 16.98
N ALA A 40 -1.11 2.51 17.87
CA ALA A 40 -0.19 2.66 18.99
C ALA A 40 1.25 2.86 18.52
N PHE A 41 1.70 2.13 17.51
CA PHE A 41 3.01 2.29 16.90
C PHE A 41 3.19 3.69 16.29
N LEU A 42 2.27 4.15 15.45
CA LEU A 42 2.32 5.48 14.83
C LEU A 42 2.29 6.60 15.87
N LYS A 43 1.50 6.44 16.95
CA LYS A 43 1.44 7.40 18.06
C LYS A 43 2.75 7.42 18.85
N LYS A 44 3.34 6.26 19.16
CA LYS A 44 4.60 6.13 19.91
C LYS A 44 5.74 6.83 19.17
N HIS A 45 5.81 6.65 17.84
CA HIS A 45 6.88 7.19 17.02
C HIS A 45 6.55 8.55 16.38
N LYS A 46 5.47 9.22 16.83
CA LYS A 46 5.11 10.54 16.32
C LYS A 46 6.21 11.56 16.63
N GLY A 47 6.78 12.15 15.57
CA GLY A 47 7.88 13.12 15.67
C GLY A 47 9.28 12.49 15.70
N GLU A 48 9.39 11.15 15.67
CA GLU A 48 10.68 10.44 15.58
C GLU A 48 11.07 10.13 14.13
N TRP A 49 10.16 10.34 13.17
CA TRP A 49 10.42 10.07 11.75
C TRP A 49 11.38 11.10 11.17
N HIS A 50 12.59 10.66 10.93
CA HIS A 50 13.66 11.43 10.30
C HIS A 50 14.06 10.73 9.00
N ASP A 51 14.97 11.31 8.24
CA ASP A 51 15.61 10.61 7.13
C ASP A 51 14.67 10.29 5.95
N LEU A 52 14.11 11.33 5.34
CA LEU A 52 13.32 11.26 4.08
C LEU A 52 11.96 10.52 4.22
N ASN A 53 11.31 10.63 5.35
CA ASN A 53 9.96 10.07 5.51
C ASN A 53 8.87 11.10 5.16
N VAL A 54 7.73 10.59 4.69
CA VAL A 54 6.55 11.43 4.40
C VAL A 54 5.96 12.04 5.67
N PRO A 55 5.28 13.20 5.61
CA PRO A 55 4.43 13.70 6.70
C PRO A 55 3.32 12.71 7.06
N TYR A 56 2.80 12.82 8.29
CA TYR A 56 1.70 11.98 8.78
C TYR A 56 0.44 12.10 7.93
N GLU A 57 0.12 13.32 7.51
CA GLU A 57 -1.02 13.66 6.67
C GLU A 57 -0.95 12.95 5.31
N ASP A 58 0.22 12.91 4.70
CA ASP A 58 0.45 12.24 3.41
C ASP A 58 0.32 10.71 3.54
N GLY A 59 0.84 10.14 4.63
CA GLY A 59 0.64 8.72 4.93
C GLY A 59 -0.84 8.36 5.02
N LYS A 60 -1.64 9.22 5.67
CA LYS A 60 -3.09 9.04 5.77
C LYS A 60 -3.79 9.12 4.41
N VAL A 61 -3.42 10.06 3.55
CA VAL A 61 -3.96 10.18 2.19
C VAL A 61 -3.70 8.90 1.40
N LEU A 62 -2.47 8.38 1.44
CA LEU A 62 -2.09 7.14 0.75
C LEU A 62 -2.88 5.93 1.26
N HIS A 63 -3.04 5.80 2.59
CA HIS A 63 -3.86 4.77 3.23
C HIS A 63 -5.31 4.83 2.72
N ASP A 64 -5.93 6.01 2.77
CA ASP A 64 -7.33 6.18 2.42
C ASP A 64 -7.59 5.91 0.92
N LEU A 65 -6.63 6.23 0.04
CA LEU A 65 -6.68 5.88 -1.37
C LEU A 65 -6.76 4.36 -1.58
N ILE A 66 -5.91 3.59 -0.91
CA ILE A 66 -5.89 2.13 -1.02
C ILE A 66 -7.20 1.53 -0.52
N VAL A 67 -7.66 1.94 0.66
CA VAL A 67 -8.88 1.40 1.28
C VAL A 67 -10.12 1.74 0.46
N SER A 68 -10.28 3.01 0.04
CA SER A 68 -11.46 3.46 -0.68
C SER A 68 -11.64 2.82 -2.06
N HIS A 69 -10.54 2.41 -2.70
CA HIS A 69 -10.56 1.75 -4.01
C HIS A 69 -10.40 0.23 -3.92
N ASN A 70 -10.24 -0.31 -2.71
CA ASN A 70 -10.01 -1.74 -2.47
C ASN A 70 -8.80 -2.29 -3.24
N TYR A 71 -7.70 -1.54 -3.29
CA TYR A 71 -6.46 -1.97 -3.94
C TYR A 71 -5.78 -3.08 -3.14
N THR A 72 -5.24 -4.08 -3.85
CA THR A 72 -4.70 -5.31 -3.25
C THR A 72 -3.28 -5.65 -3.69
N SER A 73 -2.73 -4.95 -4.68
CA SER A 73 -1.39 -5.19 -5.22
C SER A 73 -0.61 -3.88 -5.32
N GLY A 74 0.17 -3.59 -4.27
CA GLY A 74 0.90 -2.34 -4.14
C GLY A 74 2.38 -2.45 -4.49
N LEU A 75 2.93 -1.35 -5.02
CA LEU A 75 4.36 -1.12 -5.15
C LEU A 75 4.73 0.23 -4.54
N GLU A 76 5.72 0.25 -3.67
CA GLU A 76 6.37 1.45 -3.15
C GLU A 76 7.80 1.51 -3.67
N ILE A 77 8.17 2.64 -4.24
CA ILE A 77 9.52 2.94 -4.73
C ILE A 77 10.12 4.00 -3.81
N GLY A 78 10.99 3.56 -2.89
CA GLY A 78 11.55 4.39 -1.82
C GLY A 78 10.89 4.11 -0.47
N THR A 79 11.44 3.17 0.30
CA THR A 79 10.96 2.79 1.64
C THR A 79 11.41 3.76 2.71
N SER A 80 12.64 4.29 2.60
CA SER A 80 13.36 4.97 3.68
C SER A 80 13.35 4.13 4.97
N THR A 81 12.97 4.71 6.12
CA THR A 81 12.85 3.97 7.40
C THR A 81 11.43 3.41 7.63
N GLY A 82 10.52 3.54 6.65
CA GLY A 82 9.27 2.80 6.56
C GLY A 82 7.99 3.53 7.00
N HIS A 83 8.00 4.85 7.19
CA HIS A 83 6.80 5.56 7.63
C HIS A 83 5.64 5.43 6.63
N SER A 84 5.86 5.73 5.35
CA SER A 84 4.87 5.50 4.29
C SER A 84 4.51 4.02 4.17
N THR A 85 5.50 3.14 4.25
CA THR A 85 5.31 1.68 4.20
C THR A 85 4.33 1.19 5.27
N ILE A 86 4.39 1.73 6.50
CA ILE A 86 3.44 1.40 7.57
C ILE A 86 2.00 1.76 7.18
N TRP A 87 1.78 2.97 6.64
CA TRP A 87 0.46 3.41 6.19
C TRP A 87 -0.08 2.56 5.03
N LEU A 88 0.77 2.30 4.04
CA LEU A 88 0.43 1.49 2.86
C LEU A 88 0.12 0.04 3.26
N ALA A 89 0.97 -0.57 4.08
CA ALA A 89 0.78 -1.95 4.54
C ALA A 89 -0.44 -2.09 5.45
N TRP A 90 -0.72 -1.10 6.29
CA TRP A 90 -1.94 -1.07 7.09
C TRP A 90 -3.18 -1.05 6.19
N ALA A 91 -3.19 -0.21 5.16
CA ALA A 91 -4.26 -0.19 4.17
C ALA A 91 -4.39 -1.54 3.43
N MET A 92 -3.27 -2.13 3.00
CA MET A 92 -3.25 -3.47 2.37
C MET A 92 -3.81 -4.55 3.30
N SER A 93 -3.61 -4.44 4.62
CA SER A 93 -4.22 -5.37 5.58
C SER A 93 -5.75 -5.30 5.61
N LYS A 94 -6.33 -4.13 5.28
CA LYS A 94 -7.80 -3.94 5.19
C LYS A 94 -8.39 -4.54 3.93
N THR A 95 -7.64 -4.51 2.85
CA THR A 95 -8.10 -4.95 1.53
C THR A 95 -7.70 -6.41 1.21
N GLY A 96 -6.95 -7.06 2.10
CA GLY A 96 -6.39 -8.40 1.86
C GLY A 96 -5.25 -8.41 0.85
N GLY A 97 -4.63 -7.26 0.63
CA GLY A 97 -3.57 -7.06 -0.35
C GLY A 97 -2.15 -7.26 0.21
N LYS A 98 -1.17 -6.98 -0.66
CA LYS A 98 0.26 -6.97 -0.34
C LYS A 98 0.98 -5.80 -0.99
N LEU A 99 2.03 -5.34 -0.32
CA LEU A 99 2.91 -4.27 -0.76
C LEU A 99 4.31 -4.83 -1.03
N ILE A 100 4.86 -4.55 -2.21
CA ILE A 100 6.31 -4.64 -2.44
C ILE A 100 6.87 -3.25 -2.17
N THR A 101 7.92 -3.13 -1.35
CA THR A 101 8.64 -1.87 -1.13
C THR A 101 10.13 -2.04 -1.39
N ILE A 102 10.78 -0.99 -1.93
CA ILE A 102 12.16 -1.05 -2.42
C ILE A 102 12.99 0.05 -1.77
N GLU A 103 14.08 -0.34 -1.12
CA GLU A 103 15.08 0.56 -0.54
C GLU A 103 16.49 0.16 -1.00
N VAL A 104 17.30 1.13 -1.38
CA VAL A 104 18.68 0.90 -1.84
C VAL A 104 19.69 0.96 -0.69
N ASN A 105 19.36 1.69 0.36
CA ASN A 105 20.24 1.88 1.52
C ASN A 105 20.01 0.79 2.56
N GLU A 106 21.04 -0.02 2.81
CA GLU A 106 20.97 -1.17 3.72
C GLU A 106 20.57 -0.78 5.16
N ARG A 107 21.08 0.36 5.69
CA ARG A 107 20.73 0.85 7.03
C ARG A 107 19.25 1.18 7.13
N ARG A 108 18.73 1.95 6.18
CA ARG A 108 17.30 2.32 6.13
C ARG A 108 16.42 1.09 5.96
N HIS A 109 16.79 0.18 5.06
CA HIS A 109 16.06 -1.06 4.85
C HIS A 109 15.95 -1.89 6.14
N LYS A 110 17.04 -2.09 6.88
CA LYS A 110 17.04 -2.81 8.16
C LYS A 110 16.14 -2.13 9.19
N GLU A 111 16.17 -0.81 9.24
CA GLU A 111 15.32 -0.03 10.15
C GLU A 111 13.83 -0.14 9.75
N ALA A 112 13.52 -0.03 8.45
CA ALA A 112 12.16 -0.22 7.93
C ALA A 112 11.61 -1.61 8.26
N VAL A 113 12.39 -2.67 8.04
CA VAL A 113 11.97 -4.05 8.39
C VAL A 113 11.63 -4.17 9.87
N LYS A 114 12.46 -3.61 10.76
CA LYS A 114 12.20 -3.58 12.20
C LYS A 114 10.90 -2.82 12.54
N ASN A 115 10.67 -1.67 11.93
CA ASN A 115 9.47 -0.86 12.13
C ASN A 115 8.21 -1.58 11.64
N ILE A 116 8.28 -2.24 10.47
CA ILE A 116 7.19 -3.06 9.91
C ILE A 116 6.85 -4.23 10.86
N GLU A 117 7.87 -4.90 11.42
CA GLU A 117 7.70 -5.98 12.38
C GLU A 117 7.08 -5.50 13.69
N GLU A 118 7.57 -4.39 14.25
CA GLU A 118 7.02 -3.78 15.48
C GLU A 118 5.55 -3.37 15.30
N ALA A 119 5.20 -2.81 14.14
CA ALA A 119 3.81 -2.47 13.79
C ALA A 119 2.91 -3.71 13.54
N GLY A 120 3.47 -4.91 13.38
CA GLY A 120 2.72 -6.15 13.13
C GLY A 120 2.32 -6.34 11.66
N LEU A 121 3.00 -5.69 10.73
CA LEU A 121 2.61 -5.63 9.32
C LEU A 121 3.44 -6.53 8.39
N SER A 122 4.35 -7.35 8.92
CA SER A 122 5.27 -8.20 8.13
C SER A 122 4.55 -9.14 7.14
N LEU A 123 3.33 -9.57 7.45
CA LEU A 123 2.55 -10.43 6.54
C LEU A 123 2.06 -9.71 5.27
N PHE A 124 2.04 -8.38 5.29
CA PHE A 124 1.50 -7.54 4.21
C PHE A 124 2.59 -6.88 3.37
N VAL A 125 3.88 -7.06 3.71
CA VAL A 125 5.01 -6.38 3.08
C VAL A 125 6.04 -7.37 2.58
N ASP A 126 6.50 -7.17 1.35
CA ASP A 126 7.71 -7.74 0.76
C ASP A 126 8.75 -6.62 0.63
N ALA A 127 9.60 -6.46 1.64
CA ALA A 127 10.61 -5.41 1.70
C ALA A 127 11.89 -5.86 0.99
N ARG A 128 12.30 -5.14 -0.05
CA ARG A 128 13.43 -5.50 -0.90
C ARG A 128 14.58 -4.50 -0.79
N LEU A 129 15.76 -5.00 -0.43
CA LEU A 129 17.01 -4.24 -0.52
C LEU A 129 17.52 -4.32 -1.96
N ALA A 130 17.28 -3.28 -2.76
CA ALA A 130 17.68 -3.26 -4.16
C ALA A 130 17.72 -1.84 -4.73
N ASN A 131 18.41 -1.66 -5.87
CA ASN A 131 18.28 -0.45 -6.66
C ASN A 131 16.95 -0.48 -7.43
N ALA A 132 16.09 0.52 -7.19
CA ALA A 132 14.79 0.63 -7.84
C ALA A 132 14.92 0.86 -9.35
N HIS A 133 15.96 1.51 -9.85
CA HIS A 133 16.23 1.70 -11.28
C HIS A 133 16.25 0.38 -12.06
N ASP A 134 16.70 -0.69 -11.42
CA ASP A 134 16.81 -2.02 -12.03
C ASP A 134 15.62 -2.91 -11.66
N LEU A 135 15.23 -2.91 -10.38
CA LEU A 135 14.21 -3.85 -9.90
C LEU A 135 12.82 -3.54 -10.47
N VAL A 136 12.43 -2.25 -10.61
CA VAL A 136 11.12 -1.87 -11.15
C VAL A 136 10.91 -2.43 -12.56
N LYS A 137 11.95 -2.51 -13.38
CA LYS A 137 11.88 -3.11 -14.72
C LYS A 137 11.57 -4.60 -14.69
N GLN A 138 12.08 -5.31 -13.69
CA GLN A 138 12.00 -6.77 -13.56
C GLN A 138 10.69 -7.24 -12.88
N LEU A 139 10.03 -6.37 -12.11
CA LEU A 139 8.78 -6.72 -11.46
C LEU A 139 7.69 -6.97 -12.50
N PRO A 140 6.98 -8.12 -12.45
CA PRO A 140 6.01 -8.46 -13.49
C PRO A 140 4.70 -7.67 -13.38
N GLY A 141 4.34 -7.17 -12.20
CA GLY A 141 2.98 -6.69 -11.94
C GLY A 141 1.96 -7.85 -11.95
N PRO A 142 0.66 -7.63 -12.21
CA PRO A 142 0.06 -6.32 -12.32
C PRO A 142 -0.10 -5.63 -10.95
N PHE A 143 0.07 -4.31 -10.93
CA PHE A 143 -0.20 -3.48 -9.76
C PHE A 143 -1.55 -2.78 -9.89
N ASP A 144 -2.17 -2.45 -8.77
CA ASP A 144 -3.35 -1.57 -8.73
C ASP A 144 -3.06 -0.27 -7.96
N PHE A 145 -2.01 -0.25 -7.16
CA PHE A 145 -1.52 0.97 -6.49
C PHE A 145 0.01 1.08 -6.57
N VAL A 146 0.51 2.26 -6.91
CA VAL A 146 1.95 2.54 -6.93
C VAL A 146 2.22 3.88 -6.23
N PHE A 147 3.19 3.88 -5.30
CA PHE A 147 3.73 5.07 -4.67
C PHE A 147 5.21 5.25 -5.03
N SER A 148 5.55 6.38 -5.63
CA SER A 148 6.91 6.73 -6.04
C SER A 148 7.43 7.91 -5.23
N ASP A 149 8.42 7.66 -4.37
CA ASP A 149 9.08 8.65 -3.52
C ASP A 149 10.59 8.33 -3.34
N ALA A 150 11.28 8.02 -4.42
CA ALA A 150 12.72 7.75 -4.39
C ALA A 150 13.50 8.86 -5.12
N ASP A 151 14.30 8.48 -6.11
CA ASP A 151 15.10 9.39 -6.93
C ASP A 151 14.20 10.25 -7.83
N LYS A 152 14.17 11.56 -7.58
CA LYS A 152 13.28 12.50 -8.28
C LYS A 152 13.63 12.65 -9.77
N ASP A 153 14.91 12.51 -10.12
CA ASP A 153 15.36 12.56 -11.50
C ASP A 153 14.86 11.35 -12.31
N TRP A 154 14.44 10.29 -11.60
CA TRP A 154 13.90 9.06 -12.18
C TRP A 154 12.36 8.96 -12.15
N TYR A 155 11.64 9.91 -11.63
CA TYR A 155 10.18 9.86 -11.54
C TYR A 155 9.50 9.56 -12.88
N LYS A 156 9.93 10.22 -13.98
CA LYS A 156 9.42 9.95 -15.32
C LYS A 156 9.70 8.51 -15.76
N GLN A 157 10.93 8.03 -15.51
CA GLN A 157 11.31 6.66 -15.86
C GLN A 157 10.53 5.62 -15.03
N TYR A 158 10.35 5.83 -13.72
CA TYR A 158 9.51 4.95 -12.90
C TYR A 158 8.08 4.88 -13.42
N PHE A 159 7.50 6.04 -13.79
CA PHE A 159 6.16 6.06 -14.40
C PHE A 159 6.10 5.24 -15.69
N VAL A 160 7.05 5.42 -16.60
CA VAL A 160 7.13 4.70 -17.89
C VAL A 160 7.24 3.19 -17.68
N GLU A 161 8.07 2.75 -16.75
CA GLU A 161 8.29 1.32 -16.46
C GLU A 161 7.07 0.67 -15.76
N VAL A 162 6.36 1.42 -14.93
CA VAL A 162 5.19 0.94 -14.18
C VAL A 162 3.91 1.01 -15.02
N HIS A 163 3.77 2.01 -15.89
CA HIS A 163 2.57 2.24 -16.69
C HIS A 163 2.00 0.99 -17.38
N PRO A 164 2.77 0.13 -18.08
CA PRO A 164 2.23 -1.08 -18.70
C PRO A 164 1.79 -2.15 -17.68
N LYS A 165 2.29 -2.09 -16.45
CA LYS A 165 2.06 -3.03 -15.36
C LYS A 165 0.95 -2.57 -14.40
N LEU A 166 0.47 -1.34 -14.55
CA LEU A 166 -0.63 -0.80 -13.76
C LEU A 166 -1.96 -1.19 -14.39
N LYS A 167 -2.88 -1.75 -13.61
CA LYS A 167 -4.24 -2.12 -14.05
C LYS A 167 -5.03 -0.89 -14.48
N SER A 168 -6.02 -1.05 -15.37
CA SER A 168 -7.09 -0.05 -15.54
C SER A 168 -7.83 0.14 -14.21
N GLY A 169 -8.15 1.39 -13.86
CA GLY A 169 -8.66 1.75 -12.55
C GLY A 169 -7.60 1.83 -11.44
N GLY A 170 -6.36 1.41 -11.72
CA GLY A 170 -5.25 1.54 -10.77
C GLY A 170 -4.75 2.98 -10.63
N CYS A 171 -4.00 3.22 -9.56
CA CYS A 171 -3.50 4.54 -9.18
C CYS A 171 -1.97 4.57 -9.11
N PHE A 172 -1.36 5.53 -9.81
CA PHE A 172 0.05 5.90 -9.65
C PHE A 172 0.12 7.21 -8.85
N THR A 173 0.83 7.18 -7.74
CA THR A 173 1.04 8.33 -6.86
C THR A 173 2.52 8.71 -6.80
N THR A 174 2.81 10.01 -6.68
CA THR A 174 4.17 10.53 -6.56
C THR A 174 4.22 11.62 -5.51
N HIS A 175 5.19 11.55 -4.63
CA HIS A 175 5.41 12.53 -3.55
C HIS A 175 6.31 13.68 -3.99
N ASN A 176 6.35 14.76 -3.16
CA ASN A 176 7.17 15.96 -3.41
C ASN A 176 6.89 16.62 -4.76
N VAL A 177 5.63 16.82 -5.09
CA VAL A 177 5.21 17.40 -6.37
C VAL A 177 4.69 18.84 -6.26
N ALA A 178 4.67 19.40 -5.04
CA ALA A 178 4.34 20.81 -4.85
C ALA A 178 5.36 21.73 -5.55
N ASP A 179 5.02 22.99 -5.67
CA ASP A 179 5.71 24.00 -6.48
C ASP A 179 7.25 23.92 -6.41
N GLY A 180 7.85 23.53 -7.53
CA GLY A 180 9.30 23.47 -7.73
C GLY A 180 10.02 22.27 -7.08
N LEU A 181 9.32 21.34 -6.46
CA LEU A 181 9.94 20.16 -5.84
C LEU A 181 10.17 19.01 -6.83
N ALA A 182 9.29 18.83 -7.81
CA ALA A 182 9.45 17.85 -8.87
C ALA A 182 9.73 18.52 -10.22
N ASP A 183 10.34 17.75 -11.13
CA ASP A 183 10.58 18.19 -12.49
C ASP A 183 9.26 18.52 -13.20
N LYS A 184 9.18 19.73 -13.76
CA LYS A 184 8.02 20.21 -14.48
C LYS A 184 7.70 19.35 -15.72
N GLU A 185 8.72 18.86 -16.42
CA GLU A 185 8.52 18.01 -17.61
C GLU A 185 7.81 16.69 -17.21
N PHE A 186 8.21 16.10 -16.10
CA PHE A 186 7.55 14.90 -15.55
C PHE A 186 6.09 15.21 -15.20
N LEU A 187 5.83 16.28 -14.46
CA LEU A 187 4.47 16.65 -14.05
C LEU A 187 3.56 16.89 -15.26
N ASP A 188 4.04 17.62 -16.24
CA ASP A 188 3.30 17.91 -17.49
C ASP A 188 3.08 16.62 -18.30
N TYR A 189 4.07 15.73 -18.35
CA TYR A 189 3.97 14.44 -19.03
C TYR A 189 2.83 13.59 -18.46
N VAL A 190 2.75 13.45 -17.13
CA VAL A 190 1.71 12.62 -16.49
C VAL A 190 0.34 13.31 -16.52
N LYS A 191 0.27 14.64 -16.29
CA LYS A 191 -0.99 15.40 -16.34
C LYS A 191 -1.64 15.37 -17.71
N ASN A 192 -0.85 15.40 -18.78
CA ASN A 192 -1.35 15.39 -20.15
C ASN A 192 -1.46 13.99 -20.76
N HIS A 193 -1.15 12.94 -20.00
CA HIS A 193 -1.19 11.56 -20.50
C HIS A 193 -2.63 11.10 -20.74
N ALA A 194 -2.99 10.77 -21.98
CA ALA A 194 -4.38 10.47 -22.41
C ALA A 194 -5.08 9.38 -21.60
N GLN A 195 -4.31 8.39 -21.10
CA GLN A 195 -4.82 7.26 -20.32
C GLN A 195 -4.95 7.55 -18.81
N TYR A 196 -4.66 8.76 -18.35
CA TYR A 196 -4.73 9.09 -16.93
C TYR A 196 -5.67 10.26 -16.66
N LYS A 197 -6.22 10.26 -15.45
CA LYS A 197 -6.84 11.42 -14.81
C LYS A 197 -6.00 11.78 -13.60
N THR A 198 -5.34 12.92 -13.65
CA THR A 198 -4.35 13.33 -12.65
C THR A 198 -4.82 14.54 -11.87
N THR A 199 -4.66 14.48 -10.54
CA THR A 199 -4.88 15.58 -9.59
C THR A 199 -3.68 15.69 -8.66
N ILE A 200 -3.55 16.81 -7.93
CA ILE A 200 -2.57 16.97 -6.85
C ILE A 200 -3.33 17.18 -5.55
N ASP A 201 -3.01 16.39 -4.54
CA ASP A 201 -3.40 16.62 -3.16
C ASP A 201 -2.39 17.55 -2.49
N HIS A 202 -2.88 18.56 -1.80
CA HIS A 202 -2.09 19.57 -1.11
C HIS A 202 -2.32 19.55 0.41
N SER A 203 -2.66 18.38 0.98
CA SER A 203 -2.82 18.23 2.44
C SER A 203 -1.53 18.50 3.20
N SER A 204 -0.40 18.30 2.55
CA SER A 204 0.92 18.72 3.03
C SER A 204 1.59 19.74 2.08
N ARG A 205 2.70 20.32 2.55
CA ARG A 205 3.55 21.19 1.72
C ARG A 205 4.29 20.43 0.63
N ALA A 206 4.49 19.13 0.78
CA ALA A 206 5.19 18.31 -0.20
C ALA A 206 4.32 18.01 -1.42
N GLY A 207 3.03 17.82 -1.24
CA GLY A 207 2.05 17.47 -2.25
C GLY A 207 2.19 16.02 -2.78
N ILE A 208 1.05 15.43 -3.08
CA ILE A 208 0.97 14.09 -3.71
C ILE A 208 0.25 14.22 -5.04
N MET A 209 0.92 13.86 -6.14
CA MET A 209 0.26 13.67 -7.42
C MET A 209 -0.47 12.31 -7.40
N ILE A 210 -1.74 12.33 -7.76
CA ILE A 210 -2.63 11.16 -7.80
C ILE A 210 -3.13 10.98 -9.22
N SER A 211 -2.74 9.89 -9.88
CA SER A 211 -2.98 9.63 -11.30
C SER A 211 -3.71 8.31 -11.48
N TYR A 212 -5.01 8.35 -11.77
CA TYR A 212 -5.82 7.17 -12.03
C TYR A 212 -5.72 6.76 -13.50
N LYS A 213 -5.40 5.49 -13.75
CA LYS A 213 -5.39 4.91 -15.09
C LYS A 213 -6.83 4.60 -15.54
N LYS A 214 -7.23 5.12 -16.70
CA LYS A 214 -8.55 4.89 -17.31
C LYS A 214 -8.71 3.46 -17.83
#